data_3c52f1fc0a1fc27bdb2dc8d789ccc4c9
#
_entry.id   3c52f1fc0a1fc27bdb2dc8d789ccc4c9
#
_cell.length_a   1.000
_cell.length_b   1.000
_cell.length_c   1.000
_cell.angle_alpha   90.00
_cell.angle_beta   90.00
_cell.angle_gamma   90.00
#
_symmetry.space_group_name_H-M   'P 1'
#
loop_
_entity.id
_entity.type
_entity.pdbx_description
1 polymer ?
#
loop_
_entity_poly.entity_id
_entity_poly.type
_entity_poly.pdbx_seq_one_letter_code
_entity_poly.pdbx_strand_id
1 'polypeptide(L)'
;MSAAEVLNTDCLTALRDLPDASVDAVVTDPPYGLSNTTPDQVAETITRWVSGDREYLPSARGFMGHEWDGFVPPVAVWDECLRVLKPGGHLLAFAGSRTQDLMGLAVRLAGFEIRDSVAWLYGSGFPKSMDVSK
;
A
#
# COMPACT_ATOMS: atom_id res chain seq x y z
N MET A 1 -2.15 -10.08 -29.82
CA MET A 1 -2.77 -9.26 -28.76
C MET A 1 -2.67 -10.03 -27.45
N SER A 2 -2.13 -9.43 -26.43
CA SER A 2 -2.18 -10.01 -25.09
C SER A 2 -3.62 -9.94 -24.57
N ALA A 3 -4.15 -11.07 -24.11
CA ALA A 3 -5.44 -11.09 -23.45
C ALA A 3 -5.31 -10.48 -22.05
N ALA A 4 -6.32 -9.71 -21.62
CA ALA A 4 -6.41 -9.31 -20.22
C ALA A 4 -6.89 -10.52 -19.39
N GLU A 5 -6.27 -10.71 -18.23
CA GLU A 5 -6.68 -11.73 -17.27
C GLU A 5 -7.13 -11.06 -15.98
N VAL A 6 -8.23 -11.51 -15.42
CA VAL A 6 -8.76 -11.04 -14.13
C VAL A 6 -8.69 -12.17 -13.12
N LEU A 7 -7.92 -11.96 -12.05
CA LEU A 7 -7.76 -12.90 -10.96
C LEU A 7 -8.63 -12.45 -9.78
N ASN A 8 -9.67 -13.21 -9.46
CA ASN A 8 -10.54 -12.93 -8.31
C ASN A 8 -10.00 -13.63 -7.07
N THR A 9 -8.95 -13.08 -6.49
CA THR A 9 -8.30 -13.60 -5.28
C THR A 9 -7.60 -12.48 -4.52
N ASP A 10 -7.12 -12.77 -3.33
CA ASP A 10 -6.25 -11.86 -2.57
C ASP A 10 -4.97 -11.56 -3.36
N CYS A 11 -4.54 -10.28 -3.34
CA CYS A 11 -3.41 -9.83 -4.16
C CYS A 11 -2.09 -10.49 -3.78
N LEU A 12 -1.85 -10.75 -2.49
CA LEU A 12 -0.62 -11.40 -2.05
C LEU A 12 -0.57 -12.85 -2.51
N THR A 13 -1.71 -13.55 -2.48
CA THR A 13 -1.85 -14.90 -3.05
C THR A 13 -1.56 -14.90 -4.54
N ALA A 14 -2.20 -13.99 -5.30
CA ALA A 14 -1.98 -13.88 -6.74
C ALA A 14 -0.51 -13.57 -7.10
N LEU A 15 0.10 -12.63 -6.37
CA LEU A 15 1.50 -12.27 -6.61
C LEU A 15 2.45 -13.45 -6.39
N ARG A 16 2.21 -14.26 -5.35
CA ARG A 16 3.03 -15.44 -5.04
C ARG A 16 3.01 -16.51 -6.13
N ASP A 17 1.93 -16.57 -6.90
CA ASP A 17 1.81 -17.51 -8.03
C ASP A 17 2.53 -17.01 -9.30
N LEU A 18 2.91 -15.75 -9.37
CA LEU A 18 3.64 -15.20 -10.51
C LEU A 18 5.15 -15.52 -10.42
N PRO A 19 5.79 -15.82 -11.56
CA PRO A 19 7.23 -16.01 -11.60
C PRO A 19 8.02 -14.75 -11.25
N ASP A 20 9.25 -14.91 -10.77
CA ASP A 20 10.21 -13.83 -10.60
C ASP A 20 10.46 -13.09 -11.93
N ALA A 21 10.61 -11.77 -11.85
CA ALA A 21 10.96 -10.92 -12.99
C ALA A 21 10.06 -11.17 -14.24
N SER A 22 8.76 -11.36 -14.03
CA SER A 22 7.78 -11.64 -15.08
C SER A 22 6.95 -10.43 -15.50
N VAL A 23 6.92 -9.36 -14.69
CA VAL A 23 6.04 -8.20 -14.84
C VAL A 23 6.85 -6.96 -15.20
N ASP A 24 6.39 -6.20 -16.19
CA ASP A 24 7.08 -4.98 -16.64
C ASP A 24 6.80 -3.77 -15.75
N ALA A 25 5.57 -3.68 -15.20
CA ALA A 25 5.16 -2.60 -14.29
C ALA A 25 4.08 -3.09 -13.34
N VAL A 26 4.00 -2.48 -12.16
CA VAL A 26 2.89 -2.60 -11.22
C VAL A 26 2.20 -1.25 -11.09
N VAL A 27 0.90 -1.21 -11.35
CA VAL A 27 0.07 -0.01 -11.16
C VAL A 27 -1.10 -0.41 -10.28
N THR A 28 -1.26 0.25 -9.15
CA THR A 28 -2.24 -0.17 -8.15
C THR A 28 -2.87 1.00 -7.41
N ASP A 29 -4.14 0.82 -7.08
CA ASP A 29 -4.89 1.67 -6.15
C ASP A 29 -5.19 0.83 -4.90
N PRO A 30 -4.23 0.74 -3.96
CA PRO A 30 -4.33 -0.15 -2.82
C PRO A 30 -5.16 0.47 -1.69
N PRO A 31 -5.50 -0.28 -0.63
CA PRO A 31 -6.09 0.28 0.57
C PRO A 31 -5.26 1.44 1.15
N TYR A 32 -5.93 2.53 1.53
CA TYR A 32 -5.25 3.73 2.04
C TYR A 32 -5.07 3.73 3.55
N GLY A 33 -5.68 2.79 4.26
CA GLY A 33 -5.65 2.76 5.72
C GLY A 33 -6.42 3.92 6.34
N LEU A 34 -7.63 4.19 5.85
CA LEU A 34 -8.50 5.26 6.34
C LEU A 34 -9.19 4.86 7.65
N SER A 35 -8.38 4.60 8.66
CA SER A 35 -8.82 4.16 9.98
C SER A 35 -8.33 5.10 11.08
N ASN A 36 -8.81 4.89 12.30
CA ASN A 36 -8.38 5.60 13.49
C ASN A 36 -7.35 4.76 14.27
N THR A 37 -6.25 4.39 13.62
CA THR A 37 -5.14 3.72 14.31
C THR A 37 -4.49 4.65 15.33
N THR A 38 -4.18 4.08 16.50
CA THR A 38 -3.47 4.82 17.55
C THR A 38 -1.97 4.92 17.25
N PRO A 39 -1.25 5.89 17.83
CA PRO A 39 0.20 5.97 17.72
C PRO A 39 0.90 4.67 18.12
N ASP A 40 0.42 3.99 19.17
CA ASP A 40 0.98 2.72 19.64
C ASP A 40 0.80 1.60 18.61
N GLN A 41 -0.36 1.52 17.95
CA GLN A 41 -0.60 0.56 16.87
C GLN A 41 0.32 0.81 15.67
N VAL A 42 0.54 2.07 15.33
CA VAL A 42 1.48 2.44 14.26
C VAL A 42 2.91 2.05 14.63
N ALA A 43 3.35 2.39 15.86
CA ALA A 43 4.68 2.06 16.35
C ALA A 43 4.91 0.54 16.42
N GLU A 44 3.94 -0.22 16.89
CA GLU A 44 3.99 -1.68 16.90
C GLU A 44 4.12 -2.24 15.49
N THR A 45 3.30 -1.75 14.56
CA THR A 45 3.31 -2.22 13.16
C THR A 45 4.68 -2.01 12.52
N ILE A 46 5.24 -0.80 12.65
CA ILE A 46 6.56 -0.49 12.11
C ILE A 46 7.63 -1.38 12.76
N THR A 47 7.58 -1.56 14.07
CA THR A 47 8.53 -2.39 14.81
C THR A 47 8.49 -3.84 14.31
N ARG A 48 7.30 -4.39 14.11
CA ARG A 48 7.12 -5.76 13.58
C ARG A 48 7.67 -5.88 12.17
N TRP A 49 7.35 -4.95 11.28
CA TRP A 49 7.85 -4.95 9.92
C TRP A 49 9.39 -4.96 9.85
N VAL A 50 10.03 -4.10 10.66
CA VAL A 50 11.49 -4.01 10.73
C VAL A 50 12.09 -5.27 11.35
N SER A 51 11.40 -5.92 12.29
CA SER A 51 11.83 -7.16 12.94
C SER A 51 11.63 -8.41 12.07
N GLY A 52 10.98 -8.28 10.90
CA GLY A 52 10.79 -9.39 9.96
C GLY A 52 9.37 -9.97 9.91
N ASP A 53 8.44 -9.49 10.74
CA ASP A 53 7.01 -9.84 10.63
C ASP A 53 6.33 -8.96 9.56
N ARG A 54 6.65 -9.27 8.31
CA ARG A 54 6.37 -8.41 7.16
C ARG A 54 4.91 -8.46 6.69
N GLU A 55 4.14 -9.42 7.18
CA GLU A 55 2.69 -9.55 6.91
C GLU A 55 1.82 -8.89 7.99
N TYR A 56 2.41 -8.47 9.11
CA TYR A 56 1.65 -7.91 10.22
C TYR A 56 0.82 -6.69 9.82
N LEU A 57 -0.42 -6.68 10.27
CA LEU A 57 -1.33 -5.54 10.23
C LEU A 57 -1.98 -5.35 11.59
N PRO A 58 -2.19 -4.11 12.04
CA PRO A 58 -2.91 -3.86 13.28
C PRO A 58 -4.40 -4.20 13.09
N SER A 59 -5.05 -4.63 14.17
CA SER A 59 -6.51 -4.78 14.17
C SER A 59 -7.16 -3.39 14.12
N ALA A 60 -7.62 -3.01 12.95
CA ALA A 60 -8.27 -1.71 12.71
C ALA A 60 -9.37 -1.87 11.67
N ARG A 61 -10.39 -1.02 11.78
CA ARG A 61 -11.45 -0.93 10.79
C ARG A 61 -11.28 0.35 9.98
N GLY A 62 -11.23 0.23 8.68
CA GLY A 62 -11.08 1.32 7.74
C GLY A 62 -12.38 2.05 7.41
N PHE A 63 -12.41 2.63 6.24
CA PHE A 63 -13.53 3.39 5.73
C PHE A 63 -14.82 2.55 5.73
N MET A 64 -15.90 3.09 6.27
CA MET A 64 -17.20 2.42 6.44
C MET A 64 -17.15 1.08 7.22
N GLY A 65 -16.13 0.86 8.04
CA GLY A 65 -15.99 -0.35 8.87
C GLY A 65 -15.39 -1.55 8.14
N HIS A 66 -14.89 -1.38 6.93
CA HIS A 66 -14.24 -2.44 6.17
C HIS A 66 -12.85 -2.77 6.71
N GLU A 67 -12.61 -4.04 7.02
CA GLU A 67 -11.32 -4.49 7.58
C GLU A 67 -10.17 -4.36 6.57
N TRP A 68 -10.44 -4.57 5.28
CA TRP A 68 -9.42 -4.48 4.23
C TRP A 68 -8.78 -3.09 4.09
N ASP A 69 -9.47 -2.02 4.51
CA ASP A 69 -8.95 -0.64 4.50
C ASP A 69 -8.52 -0.18 5.91
N GLY A 70 -8.28 -1.10 6.82
CA GLY A 70 -7.87 -0.79 8.19
C GLY A 70 -6.47 -0.20 8.29
N PHE A 71 -5.59 -0.54 7.36
CA PHE A 71 -4.21 -0.04 7.29
C PHE A 71 -3.69 -0.08 5.84
N VAL A 72 -2.56 0.58 5.57
CA VAL A 72 -1.88 0.43 4.28
C VAL A 72 -1.39 -1.01 4.10
N PRO A 73 -1.20 -1.49 2.85
CA PRO A 73 -0.73 -2.85 2.64
C PRO A 73 0.58 -3.14 3.38
N PRO A 74 0.71 -4.35 3.95
CA PRO A 74 1.92 -4.73 4.67
C PRO A 74 3.12 -4.86 3.73
N VAL A 75 4.32 -4.84 4.31
CA VAL A 75 5.57 -4.90 3.54
C VAL A 75 5.64 -6.12 2.63
N ALA A 76 5.07 -7.26 3.05
CA ALA A 76 5.05 -8.50 2.25
C ALA A 76 4.42 -8.32 0.86
N VAL A 77 3.41 -7.47 0.71
CA VAL A 77 2.81 -7.17 -0.61
C VAL A 77 3.84 -6.51 -1.53
N TRP A 78 4.58 -5.57 -1.00
CA TRP A 78 5.60 -4.84 -1.76
C TRP A 78 6.84 -5.68 -2.03
N ASP A 79 7.20 -6.61 -1.14
CA ASP A 79 8.23 -7.62 -1.39
C ASP A 79 7.91 -8.45 -2.63
N GLU A 80 6.67 -8.94 -2.72
CA GLU A 80 6.22 -9.71 -3.87
C GLU A 80 6.14 -8.85 -5.14
N CYS A 81 5.69 -7.59 -5.03
CA CYS A 81 5.74 -6.66 -6.16
C CYS A 81 7.17 -6.48 -6.69
N LEU A 82 8.14 -6.33 -5.80
CA LEU A 82 9.55 -6.20 -6.19
C LEU A 82 10.08 -7.49 -6.84
N ARG A 83 9.73 -8.65 -6.29
CA ARG A 83 10.15 -9.96 -6.81
C ARG A 83 9.65 -10.21 -8.23
N VAL A 84 8.38 -9.89 -8.49
CA VAL A 84 7.78 -10.14 -9.82
C VAL A 84 8.16 -9.11 -10.87
N LEU A 85 8.58 -7.90 -10.46
CA LEU A 85 9.02 -6.87 -11.38
C LEU A 85 10.33 -7.26 -12.05
N LYS A 86 10.41 -7.06 -13.36
CA LYS A 86 11.66 -7.15 -14.10
C LYS A 86 12.63 -6.06 -13.64
N PRO A 87 13.95 -6.27 -13.76
CA PRO A 87 14.94 -5.22 -13.54
C PRO A 87 14.60 -3.96 -14.35
N GLY A 88 14.57 -2.80 -13.68
CA GLY A 88 14.17 -1.52 -14.29
C GLY A 88 12.66 -1.30 -14.35
N GLY A 89 11.84 -2.24 -13.91
CA GLY A 89 10.40 -2.07 -13.82
C GLY A 89 9.99 -1.02 -12.77
N HIS A 90 8.81 -0.44 -12.95
CA HIS A 90 8.31 0.63 -12.09
C HIS A 90 7.06 0.21 -11.32
N LEU A 91 6.97 0.69 -10.09
CA LEU A 91 5.78 0.62 -9.26
C LEU A 91 5.13 2.01 -9.20
N LEU A 92 3.86 2.10 -9.56
CA LEU A 92 3.00 3.27 -9.33
C LEU A 92 1.88 2.87 -8.38
N ALA A 93 1.89 3.44 -7.18
CA ALA A 93 0.89 3.15 -6.16
C ALA A 93 0.21 4.44 -5.72
N PHE A 94 -1.12 4.47 -5.79
CA PHE A 94 -1.90 5.54 -5.16
C PHE A 94 -1.80 5.45 -3.64
N ALA A 95 -1.89 6.60 -2.98
CA ALA A 95 -1.90 6.68 -1.52
C ALA A 95 -2.76 7.84 -1.05
N GLY A 96 -3.33 7.71 0.12
CA GLY A 96 -4.06 8.79 0.77
C GLY A 96 -3.11 9.84 1.34
N SER A 97 -3.50 11.11 1.30
CA SER A 97 -2.69 12.23 1.81
C SER A 97 -2.33 12.13 3.30
N ARG A 98 -3.05 11.33 4.08
CA ARG A 98 -2.85 11.15 5.53
C ARG A 98 -1.99 9.94 5.89
N THR A 99 -1.76 9.03 4.96
CA THR A 99 -1.11 7.73 5.18
C THR A 99 -0.04 7.40 4.15
N GLN A 100 0.25 8.34 3.23
CA GLN A 100 1.28 8.17 2.21
C GLN A 100 2.69 7.94 2.79
N ASP A 101 2.96 8.46 3.97
CA ASP A 101 4.19 8.26 4.73
C ASP A 101 4.35 6.79 5.14
N LEU A 102 3.30 6.16 5.66
CA LEU A 102 3.28 4.74 6.02
C LEU A 102 3.38 3.84 4.78
N MET A 103 2.66 4.20 3.71
CA MET A 103 2.74 3.51 2.42
C MET A 103 4.17 3.58 1.87
N GLY A 104 4.75 4.79 1.84
CA GLY A 104 6.11 4.99 1.38
C GLY A 104 7.15 4.26 2.23
N LEU A 105 6.95 4.20 3.55
CA LEU A 105 7.80 3.42 4.43
C LEU A 105 7.75 1.93 4.10
N ALA A 106 6.54 1.35 3.95
CA ALA A 106 6.37 -0.06 3.60
C ALA A 106 7.05 -0.40 2.26
N VAL A 107 6.87 0.45 1.26
CA VAL A 107 7.51 0.32 -0.07
C VAL A 107 9.04 0.37 0.04
N ARG A 108 9.59 1.29 0.85
CA ARG A 108 11.05 1.38 1.09
C ARG A 108 11.60 0.15 1.82
N LEU A 109 10.88 -0.36 2.82
CA LEU A 109 11.29 -1.57 3.55
C LEU A 109 11.32 -2.81 2.64
N ALA A 110 10.51 -2.84 1.59
CA ALA A 110 10.58 -3.89 0.57
C ALA A 110 11.79 -3.77 -0.37
N GLY A 111 12.47 -2.63 -0.38
CA GLY A 111 13.69 -2.42 -1.17
C GLY A 111 13.52 -1.53 -2.40
N PHE A 112 12.35 -0.91 -2.58
CA PHE A 112 12.16 0.06 -3.65
C PHE A 112 12.89 1.39 -3.38
N GLU A 113 13.41 1.98 -4.43
CA GLU A 113 13.82 3.37 -4.44
C GLU A 113 12.62 4.25 -4.84
N ILE A 114 12.21 5.17 -3.95
CA ILE A 114 11.17 6.13 -4.28
C ILE A 114 11.79 7.24 -5.13
N ARG A 115 11.37 7.33 -6.38
CA ARG A 115 11.88 8.29 -7.36
C ARG A 115 11.15 9.62 -7.29
N ASP A 116 9.82 9.59 -7.18
CA ASP A 116 9.01 10.78 -7.26
C ASP A 116 7.66 10.61 -6.55
N SER A 117 6.99 11.74 -6.31
CA SER A 117 5.62 11.79 -5.84
C SER A 117 4.79 12.65 -6.79
N VAL A 118 3.79 12.05 -7.42
CA VAL A 118 2.93 12.70 -8.40
C VAL A 118 1.58 13.01 -7.77
N ALA A 119 1.11 14.25 -7.89
CA ALA A 119 -0.18 14.66 -7.40
C ALA A 119 -1.27 14.44 -8.45
N TRP A 120 -2.34 13.75 -8.07
CA TRP A 120 -3.57 13.70 -8.85
C TRP A 120 -4.49 14.84 -8.39
N LEU A 121 -4.66 15.86 -9.23
CA LEU A 121 -5.47 17.04 -8.92
C LEU A 121 -6.83 16.95 -9.60
N TYR A 122 -7.89 17.23 -8.83
CA TYR A 122 -9.25 17.31 -9.34
C TYR A 122 -10.02 18.43 -8.63
N GLY A 123 -11.01 19.02 -9.34
CA GLY A 123 -11.75 20.20 -8.85
C GLY A 123 -12.93 19.91 -7.93
N SER A 124 -13.17 18.63 -7.59
CA SER A 124 -14.25 18.21 -6.70
C SER A 124 -13.70 17.46 -5.50
N GLY A 125 -14.38 17.49 -4.37
CA GLY A 125 -13.97 16.75 -3.18
C GLY A 125 -14.40 17.45 -1.90
N PHE A 126 -14.30 16.72 -0.78
CA PHE A 126 -14.56 17.30 0.52
C PHE A 126 -13.36 18.05 1.06
N PRO A 127 -13.57 19.22 1.73
CA PRO A 127 -12.49 19.88 2.44
C PRO A 127 -11.86 18.93 3.48
N LYS A 128 -10.54 18.88 3.49
CA LYS A 128 -9.77 18.08 4.48
C LYS A 128 -9.36 18.90 5.70
N SER A 129 -9.80 20.14 5.78
CA SER A 129 -9.57 21.03 6.91
C SER A 129 -10.55 20.71 8.06
N MET A 130 -10.05 20.75 9.27
CA MET A 130 -10.84 20.60 10.49
C MET A 130 -11.00 21.99 11.15
N ASP A 131 -12.22 22.31 11.56
CA ASP A 131 -12.47 23.49 12.36
C ASP A 131 -11.88 23.26 13.77
N VAL A 132 -10.86 24.00 14.10
CA VAL A 132 -10.16 23.90 15.41
C VAL A 132 -10.77 24.83 16.48
N SER A 133 -11.85 25.55 16.15
CA SER A 133 -12.55 26.43 17.08
C SER A 133 -13.60 25.72 17.95
N LYS A 134 -13.74 24.41 17.83
CA LYS A 134 -14.68 23.56 18.59
C LYS A 134 -13.98 22.90 19.76
#